data_2244382f0e31c5082f719c32e1432f19
#
_entry.id   2244382f0e31c5082f719c32e1432f19
#
_cell.length_a   1.000
_cell.length_b   1.000
_cell.length_c   1.000
_cell.angle_alpha   90.00
_cell.angle_beta   90.00
_cell.angle_gamma   90.00
#
_symmetry.space_group_name_H-M   'P 1'
#
loop_
_entity.id
_entity.type
_entity.pdbx_description
1 polymer ?
#
loop_
_entity_poly.entity_id
_entity_poly.type
_entity_poly.pdbx_seq_one_letter_code
_entity_poly.pdbx_strand_id
1 'polypeptide(L)'
;MKQILTFLFFVTTVNIFAQNVPYEKKIIYKTKFDDAIPVLNVGTFHMGETSDANATDFDENNKKNQQEIKKLAKMLAEFKPTIIVIEDLPKNDSLRQISYSDYLKNPTKKFVNPDEIELLAYEVGRLGGAKKIYGIDFKEKYNYNINVVNSVDTTTLSKYSILSDENDSKNPEKGIPFYDLFKLNNHPQYLESLINFNADLLLYNSSKNHAQGADEAGKFYHRNLVMFSNLNQIPMTKDDRIFILMGGTHTAFFMDFLKRSPKFQLENTFNYLK
;
A
#
# COMPACT_ATOMS: atom_id res chain seq x y z
N MET A 1 -82.38 20.41 -39.03
CA MET A 1 -81.02 21.00 -39.02
C MET A 1 -80.17 20.22 -38.05
N LYS A 2 -79.31 19.36 -38.53
CA LYS A 2 -78.31 18.62 -37.67
C LYS A 2 -76.97 19.32 -37.75
N GLN A 3 -76.51 19.86 -36.63
CA GLN A 3 -75.13 20.41 -36.53
C GLN A 3 -74.19 19.24 -36.32
N ILE A 4 -73.22 19.11 -37.24
CA ILE A 4 -72.11 18.20 -37.10
C ILE A 4 -70.97 18.96 -36.44
N LEU A 5 -70.60 18.59 -35.19
CA LEU A 5 -69.47 19.12 -34.43
C LEU A 5 -68.22 18.30 -34.86
N THR A 6 -67.32 18.94 -35.60
CA THR A 6 -66.05 18.33 -36.03
C THR A 6 -65.04 18.59 -34.94
N PHE A 7 -64.59 17.52 -34.21
CA PHE A 7 -63.49 17.57 -33.24
C PHE A 7 -62.18 17.46 -33.99
N LEU A 8 -61.38 18.52 -34.00
CA LEU A 8 -59.99 18.49 -34.51
C LEU A 8 -59.11 17.94 -33.38
N PHE A 9 -58.58 16.74 -33.56
CA PHE A 9 -57.55 16.16 -32.70
C PHE A 9 -56.18 16.75 -33.12
N PHE A 10 -55.62 17.64 -32.33
CA PHE A 10 -54.20 18.06 -32.46
C PHE A 10 -53.33 16.96 -31.87
N VAL A 11 -52.69 16.13 -32.71
CA VAL A 11 -51.63 15.22 -32.28
C VAL A 11 -50.33 16.00 -32.23
N THR A 12 -49.93 16.43 -31.03
CA THR A 12 -48.60 16.96 -30.78
C THR A 12 -47.64 15.80 -30.72
N THR A 13 -46.87 15.57 -31.79
CA THR A 13 -45.71 14.66 -31.75
C THR A 13 -44.62 15.31 -30.94
N VAL A 14 -44.46 14.84 -29.71
CA VAL A 14 -43.27 15.15 -28.88
C VAL A 14 -42.11 14.37 -29.47
N ASN A 15 -41.27 15.04 -30.26
CA ASN A 15 -39.99 14.51 -30.68
C ASN A 15 -39.06 14.45 -29.44
N ILE A 16 -38.99 13.31 -28.78
CA ILE A 16 -37.99 13.01 -27.78
C ILE A 16 -36.65 12.84 -28.53
N PHE A 17 -35.88 13.92 -28.66
CA PHE A 17 -34.49 13.79 -29.06
C PHE A 17 -33.76 13.05 -27.94
N ALA A 18 -33.62 11.73 -28.11
CA ALA A 18 -32.69 10.96 -27.31
C ALA A 18 -31.28 11.52 -27.57
N GLN A 19 -30.76 12.33 -26.66
CA GLN A 19 -29.40 12.80 -26.76
C GLN A 19 -28.48 11.58 -26.82
N ASN A 20 -27.75 11.43 -27.92
CA ASN A 20 -26.73 10.39 -28.06
C ASN A 20 -25.61 10.65 -27.10
N VAL A 21 -25.74 10.13 -25.87
CA VAL A 21 -24.65 10.14 -24.88
C VAL A 21 -23.52 9.26 -25.44
N PRO A 22 -22.30 9.76 -25.55
CA PRO A 22 -21.13 8.97 -25.94
C PRO A 22 -21.05 7.64 -25.19
N TYR A 23 -20.64 6.57 -25.85
CA TYR A 23 -20.65 5.21 -25.27
C TYR A 23 -19.88 5.14 -23.96
N GLU A 24 -18.71 5.77 -23.88
CA GLU A 24 -17.87 5.85 -22.70
C GLU A 24 -18.54 6.51 -21.49
N LYS A 25 -19.54 7.38 -21.70
CA LYS A 25 -20.36 7.99 -20.64
C LYS A 25 -21.53 7.14 -20.19
N LYS A 26 -21.83 6.05 -20.93
CA LYS A 26 -22.90 5.09 -20.60
C LYS A 26 -22.41 3.93 -19.73
N ILE A 27 -21.06 3.78 -19.61
CA ILE A 27 -20.47 2.67 -18.89
C ILE A 27 -20.35 3.06 -17.41
N ILE A 28 -21.08 2.34 -16.57
CA ILE A 28 -21.02 2.49 -15.10
C ILE A 28 -20.75 1.11 -14.52
N TYR A 29 -19.53 0.94 -13.97
CA TYR A 29 -19.16 -0.26 -13.23
C TYR A 29 -19.03 0.06 -11.76
N LYS A 30 -19.76 -0.67 -10.91
CA LYS A 30 -19.58 -0.63 -9.47
C LYS A 30 -18.35 -1.48 -9.13
N THR A 31 -17.29 -0.83 -8.64
CA THR A 31 -16.01 -1.49 -8.36
C THR A 31 -15.77 -1.76 -6.87
N LYS A 32 -16.64 -1.25 -5.99
CA LYS A 32 -16.56 -1.43 -4.55
C LYS A 32 -17.88 -1.96 -3.99
N PHE A 33 -17.81 -2.74 -2.91
CA PHE A 33 -18.98 -3.08 -2.11
C PHE A 33 -19.48 -1.84 -1.37
N ASP A 34 -20.78 -1.81 -1.01
CA ASP A 34 -21.35 -0.67 -0.26
C ASP A 34 -20.81 -0.60 1.16
N ASP A 35 -20.34 -1.73 1.69
CA ASP A 35 -19.74 -1.91 3.00
C ASP A 35 -18.22 -2.13 2.92
N ALA A 36 -17.56 -1.60 1.89
CA ALA A 36 -16.12 -1.70 1.73
C ALA A 36 -15.38 -1.10 2.94
N ILE A 37 -14.44 -1.87 3.49
CA ILE A 37 -13.72 -1.54 4.72
C ILE A 37 -12.63 -0.50 4.43
N PRO A 38 -12.59 0.65 5.13
CA PRO A 38 -11.54 1.64 4.98
C PRO A 38 -10.17 1.08 5.36
N VAL A 39 -9.17 1.33 4.51
CA VAL A 39 -7.77 0.91 4.73
C VAL A 39 -6.85 2.09 4.52
N LEU A 40 -6.03 2.40 5.52
CA LEU A 40 -4.89 3.29 5.42
C LEU A 40 -3.61 2.45 5.30
N ASN A 41 -3.03 2.40 4.10
CA ASN A 41 -1.85 1.61 3.77
C ASN A 41 -0.63 2.54 3.74
N VAL A 42 0.34 2.28 4.61
CA VAL A 42 1.45 3.20 4.90
C VAL A 42 2.78 2.47 4.75
N GLY A 43 3.67 3.06 3.94
CA GLY A 43 5.03 2.58 3.73
C GLY A 43 6.01 3.13 4.75
N THR A 44 6.98 2.30 5.13
CA THR A 44 8.13 2.68 5.95
C THR A 44 9.44 2.34 5.22
N PHE A 45 10.49 3.04 5.59
CA PHE A 45 11.86 2.79 5.14
C PHE A 45 12.63 1.85 6.08
N HIS A 46 11.92 1.06 6.90
CA HIS A 46 12.46 0.21 7.97
C HIS A 46 13.21 1.01 9.05
N MET A 47 12.43 1.44 10.05
CA MET A 47 12.96 2.17 11.21
C MET A 47 13.53 1.18 12.25
N GLY A 48 14.82 1.32 12.57
CA GLY A 48 15.49 0.45 13.53
C GLY A 48 16.18 -0.75 12.87
N GLU A 49 16.43 -1.79 13.66
CA GLU A 49 17.15 -2.99 13.21
C GLU A 49 16.25 -3.84 12.29
N THR A 50 16.67 -4.04 11.05
CA THR A 50 15.98 -4.87 10.08
C THR A 50 16.91 -5.92 9.47
N SER A 51 16.36 -7.08 9.11
CA SER A 51 17.06 -8.11 8.34
C SER A 51 16.94 -7.91 6.83
N ASP A 52 16.26 -6.85 6.38
CA ASP A 52 16.06 -6.58 4.97
C ASP A 52 17.32 -6.00 4.31
N ALA A 53 17.48 -6.26 3.01
CA ALA A 53 18.70 -5.91 2.27
C ALA A 53 18.94 -4.40 2.14
N ASN A 54 17.89 -3.60 2.25
CA ASN A 54 17.92 -2.14 2.16
C ASN A 54 17.42 -1.55 3.48
N ALA A 55 18.35 -1.16 4.37
CA ALA A 55 18.05 -0.43 5.59
C ALA A 55 18.50 1.03 5.45
N THR A 56 17.66 1.96 5.83
CA THR A 56 18.05 3.36 6.00
C THR A 56 18.77 3.51 7.34
N ASP A 57 19.86 4.27 7.37
CA ASP A 57 20.58 4.60 8.63
C ASP A 57 19.68 5.48 9.50
N PHE A 58 19.00 4.85 10.46
CA PHE A 58 18.04 5.49 11.34
C PHE A 58 18.34 5.17 12.80
N ASP A 59 18.71 6.19 13.57
CA ASP A 59 18.94 6.06 15.01
C ASP A 59 17.60 6.17 15.78
N GLU A 60 17.03 5.04 16.13
CA GLU A 60 15.80 4.90 16.91
C GLU A 60 15.92 5.43 18.34
N ASN A 61 17.13 5.57 18.86
CA ASN A 61 17.41 6.10 20.19
C ASN A 61 17.57 7.62 20.21
N ASN A 62 17.68 8.26 19.06
CA ASN A 62 17.78 9.70 18.93
C ASN A 62 16.49 10.39 19.40
N LYS A 63 16.60 11.30 20.36
CA LYS A 63 15.44 12.01 20.94
C LYS A 63 14.64 12.80 19.91
N LYS A 64 15.30 13.38 18.90
CA LYS A 64 14.63 14.13 17.84
C LYS A 64 13.79 13.17 16.98
N ASN A 65 14.38 12.03 16.56
CA ASN A 65 13.68 11.01 15.80
C ASN A 65 12.45 10.48 16.56
N GLN A 66 12.60 10.19 17.85
CA GLN A 66 11.47 9.76 18.70
C GLN A 66 10.35 10.81 18.78
N GLN A 67 10.69 12.11 18.81
CA GLN A 67 9.69 13.18 18.78
C GLN A 67 8.97 13.28 17.43
N GLU A 68 9.71 13.14 16.33
CA GLU A 68 9.14 13.16 14.99
C GLU A 68 8.22 11.95 14.76
N ILE A 69 8.61 10.73 15.20
CA ILE A 69 7.76 9.54 15.16
C ILE A 69 6.45 9.76 15.95
N LYS A 70 6.52 10.36 17.15
CA LYS A 70 5.32 10.65 17.95
C LYS A 70 4.39 11.66 17.27
N LYS A 71 4.93 12.65 16.57
CA LYS A 71 4.12 13.58 15.76
C LYS A 71 3.46 12.85 14.61
N LEU A 72 4.22 12.03 13.89
CA LEU A 72 3.72 11.21 12.80
C LEU A 72 2.60 10.26 13.27
N ALA A 73 2.83 9.57 14.40
CA ALA A 73 1.81 8.69 14.98
C ALA A 73 0.50 9.42 15.28
N LYS A 74 0.54 10.65 15.81
CA LYS A 74 -0.65 11.46 16.06
C LYS A 74 -1.41 11.78 14.77
N MET A 75 -0.70 12.15 13.69
CA MET A 75 -1.31 12.44 12.40
C MET A 75 -1.97 11.20 11.78
N LEU A 76 -1.27 10.07 11.77
CA LEU A 76 -1.81 8.81 11.24
C LEU A 76 -2.98 8.27 12.08
N ALA A 77 -2.96 8.49 13.40
CA ALA A 77 -4.04 8.10 14.30
C ALA A 77 -5.36 8.86 14.08
N GLU A 78 -5.35 9.98 13.35
CA GLU A 78 -6.57 10.67 12.90
C GLU A 78 -7.45 9.76 12.01
N PHE A 79 -6.86 8.74 11.39
CA PHE A 79 -7.59 7.68 10.69
C PHE A 79 -8.48 6.86 11.63
N LYS A 80 -8.23 6.81 12.94
CA LYS A 80 -8.95 6.04 13.96
C LYS A 80 -9.01 4.54 13.63
N PRO A 81 -7.88 3.86 13.50
CA PRO A 81 -7.86 2.44 13.22
C PRO A 81 -8.49 1.62 14.35
N THR A 82 -9.16 0.52 13.99
CA THR A 82 -9.65 -0.50 14.93
C THR A 82 -8.76 -1.74 14.93
N ILE A 83 -8.06 -1.97 13.82
CA ILE A 83 -7.13 -3.08 13.60
C ILE A 83 -5.83 -2.53 13.02
N ILE A 84 -4.70 -3.02 13.57
CA ILE A 84 -3.36 -2.81 13.03
C ILE A 84 -2.94 -4.05 12.25
N VAL A 85 -2.32 -3.86 11.11
CA VAL A 85 -1.70 -4.91 10.29
C VAL A 85 -0.25 -4.53 10.03
N ILE A 86 0.65 -5.48 10.22
CA ILE A 86 2.10 -5.28 10.18
C ILE A 86 2.81 -6.32 9.31
N GLU A 87 4.03 -6.01 8.91
CA GLU A 87 4.92 -6.92 8.22
C GLU A 87 5.60 -7.89 9.22
N ASP A 88 4.80 -8.78 9.78
CA ASP A 88 5.28 -9.89 10.61
C ASP A 88 4.54 -11.18 10.23
N LEU A 89 5.11 -12.33 10.56
CA LEU A 89 4.50 -13.62 10.21
C LEU A 89 3.23 -13.87 11.04
N PRO A 90 2.14 -14.38 10.46
CA PRO A 90 0.89 -14.67 11.19
C PRO A 90 1.08 -15.59 12.41
N LYS A 91 2.07 -16.49 12.37
CA LYS A 91 2.40 -17.34 13.52
C LYS A 91 2.81 -16.57 14.77
N ASN A 92 3.23 -15.31 14.63
CA ASN A 92 3.65 -14.43 15.72
C ASN A 92 2.50 -13.60 16.32
N ASP A 93 1.29 -13.66 15.77
CA ASP A 93 0.13 -12.83 16.17
C ASP A 93 -0.13 -12.85 17.68
N SER A 94 -0.09 -14.02 18.31
CA SER A 94 -0.32 -14.13 19.75
C SER A 94 0.73 -13.36 20.57
N LEU A 95 2.01 -13.45 20.18
CA LEU A 95 3.10 -12.74 20.85
C LEU A 95 3.00 -11.22 20.59
N ARG A 96 2.70 -10.82 19.36
CA ARG A 96 2.49 -9.40 19.00
C ARG A 96 1.29 -8.82 19.73
N GLN A 97 0.19 -9.56 19.84
CA GLN A 97 -0.99 -9.10 20.59
C GLN A 97 -0.70 -8.93 22.08
N ILE A 98 0.07 -9.84 22.70
CA ILE A 98 0.49 -9.71 24.11
C ILE A 98 1.37 -8.45 24.26
N SER A 99 2.41 -8.31 23.43
CA SER A 99 3.32 -7.15 23.47
C SER A 99 2.56 -5.83 23.30
N TYR A 100 1.64 -5.78 22.33
CA TYR A 100 0.82 -4.60 22.07
C TYR A 100 -0.14 -4.30 23.24
N SER A 101 -0.76 -5.33 23.82
CA SER A 101 -1.65 -5.16 24.98
C SER A 101 -0.90 -4.64 26.21
N ASP A 102 0.34 -5.06 26.41
CA ASP A 102 1.20 -4.52 27.47
C ASP A 102 1.60 -3.06 27.20
N TYR A 103 1.90 -2.72 25.94
CA TYR A 103 2.14 -1.33 25.55
C TYR A 103 0.90 -0.44 25.80
N LEU A 104 -0.30 -0.92 25.49
CA LEU A 104 -1.54 -0.17 25.78
C LEU A 104 -1.71 0.14 27.27
N LYS A 105 -1.28 -0.77 28.18
CA LYS A 105 -1.32 -0.56 29.64
C LYS A 105 -0.19 0.35 30.11
N ASN A 106 0.98 0.29 29.48
CA ASN A 106 2.15 1.10 29.82
C ASN A 106 2.83 1.69 28.56
N PRO A 107 2.32 2.82 28.04
CA PRO A 107 2.86 3.44 26.82
C PRO A 107 4.28 4.02 26.96
N THR A 108 4.85 4.00 28.16
CA THR A 108 6.24 4.40 28.44
C THR A 108 7.21 3.22 28.44
N LYS A 109 6.70 2.01 28.19
CA LYS A 109 7.52 0.79 28.08
C LYS A 109 8.60 1.01 27.02
N LYS A 110 9.85 0.70 27.40
CA LYS A 110 10.96 0.67 26.45
C LYS A 110 11.09 -0.72 25.87
N PHE A 111 11.35 -0.77 24.59
CA PHE A 111 11.69 -1.99 23.86
C PHE A 111 13.19 -2.06 23.63
N VAL A 112 13.72 -3.25 23.54
CA VAL A 112 15.11 -3.50 23.16
C VAL A 112 15.13 -3.63 21.63
N ASN A 113 15.93 -2.82 20.94
CA ASN A 113 16.00 -2.78 19.48
C ASN A 113 14.62 -2.66 18.82
N PRO A 114 13.87 -1.57 19.09
CA PRO A 114 12.54 -1.41 18.52
C PRO A 114 12.63 -1.12 17.02
N ASP A 115 11.74 -1.71 16.26
CA ASP A 115 11.52 -1.42 14.85
C ASP A 115 10.27 -0.51 14.64
N GLU A 116 9.85 -0.33 13.41
CA GLU A 116 8.65 0.47 13.08
C GLU A 116 7.37 -0.02 13.75
N ILE A 117 7.32 -1.29 14.17
CA ILE A 117 6.13 -1.86 14.83
C ILE A 117 5.97 -1.25 16.22
N GLU A 118 7.02 -1.31 17.04
CA GLU A 118 7.00 -0.74 18.39
C GLU A 118 7.08 0.80 18.37
N LEU A 119 7.85 1.36 17.44
CA LEU A 119 8.06 2.80 17.35
C LEU A 119 6.84 3.56 16.84
N LEU A 120 6.15 3.01 15.81
CA LEU A 120 5.09 3.73 15.09
C LEU A 120 3.74 3.01 15.17
N ALA A 121 3.65 1.73 14.76
CA ALA A 121 2.37 1.04 14.65
C ALA A 121 1.64 0.94 16.00
N TYR A 122 2.35 0.63 17.07
CA TYR A 122 1.76 0.55 18.42
C TYR A 122 1.19 1.91 18.87
N GLU A 123 1.91 2.99 18.62
CA GLU A 123 1.46 4.33 19.04
C GLU A 123 0.29 4.83 18.17
N VAL A 124 0.30 4.57 16.86
CA VAL A 124 -0.85 4.86 15.98
C VAL A 124 -2.09 4.11 16.48
N GLY A 125 -1.95 2.83 16.78
CA GLY A 125 -3.04 2.02 17.29
C GLY A 125 -3.56 2.50 18.65
N ARG A 126 -2.65 2.82 19.57
CA ARG A 126 -3.03 3.35 20.91
C ARG A 126 -3.81 4.65 20.80
N LEU A 127 -3.32 5.61 20.02
CA LEU A 127 -3.95 6.91 19.83
C LEU A 127 -5.24 6.82 19.02
N GLY A 128 -5.30 5.93 18.02
CA GLY A 128 -6.47 5.71 17.17
C GLY A 128 -7.55 4.82 17.80
N GLY A 129 -7.22 4.06 18.85
CA GLY A 129 -8.16 3.21 19.56
C GLY A 129 -8.17 1.74 19.14
N ALA A 130 -7.23 1.30 18.30
CA ALA A 130 -7.10 -0.09 17.89
C ALA A 130 -6.86 -1.01 19.09
N LYS A 131 -7.47 -2.21 19.05
CA LYS A 131 -7.33 -3.23 20.09
C LYS A 131 -6.64 -4.50 19.59
N LYS A 132 -6.56 -4.67 18.28
CA LYS A 132 -6.06 -5.87 17.63
C LYS A 132 -4.88 -5.54 16.72
N ILE A 133 -3.92 -6.46 16.67
CA ILE A 133 -2.76 -6.40 15.78
C ILE A 133 -2.55 -7.76 15.14
N TYR A 134 -2.23 -7.77 13.84
CA TYR A 134 -2.01 -8.98 13.06
C TYR A 134 -0.82 -8.82 12.14
N GLY A 135 -0.04 -9.89 12.01
CA GLY A 135 0.99 -10.04 11.00
C GLY A 135 0.42 -10.65 9.72
N ILE A 136 0.95 -10.23 8.57
CA ILE A 136 0.52 -10.78 7.29
C ILE A 136 1.69 -11.26 6.41
N ASP A 137 2.92 -11.13 6.87
CA ASP A 137 4.09 -11.46 6.07
C ASP A 137 4.16 -12.94 5.67
N PHE A 138 4.86 -13.17 4.58
CA PHE A 138 5.21 -14.50 4.06
C PHE A 138 6.64 -14.45 3.53
N LYS A 139 7.52 -15.31 4.05
CA LYS A 139 8.91 -15.35 3.60
C LYS A 139 9.05 -16.27 2.40
N GLU A 140 9.40 -15.70 1.27
CA GLU A 140 9.75 -16.41 0.03
C GLU A 140 11.09 -15.90 -0.48
N LYS A 141 11.99 -16.83 -0.81
CA LYS A 141 13.30 -16.48 -1.34
C LYS A 141 13.21 -16.30 -2.85
N TYR A 142 13.70 -15.19 -3.34
CA TYR A 142 13.88 -14.92 -4.76
C TYR A 142 15.25 -14.28 -5.02
N ASN A 143 15.76 -14.43 -6.23
CA ASN A 143 17.05 -13.87 -6.61
C ASN A 143 16.86 -12.52 -7.33
N TYR A 144 16.78 -11.44 -6.57
CA TYR A 144 16.65 -10.07 -7.12
C TYR A 144 17.94 -9.59 -7.85
N ASN A 145 19.07 -10.26 -7.64
CA ASN A 145 20.34 -9.99 -8.32
C ASN A 145 20.64 -11.02 -9.42
N ILE A 146 19.60 -11.64 -10.00
CA ILE A 146 19.80 -12.61 -11.07
C ILE A 146 20.60 -11.96 -12.22
N ASN A 147 21.66 -12.63 -12.65
CA ASN A 147 22.47 -12.22 -13.80
C ASN A 147 22.50 -13.37 -14.79
N VAL A 148 21.70 -13.28 -15.83
CA VAL A 148 21.59 -14.31 -16.86
C VAL A 148 22.65 -14.08 -17.92
N VAL A 149 23.59 -15.02 -18.06
CA VAL A 149 24.56 -15.03 -19.15
C VAL A 149 23.81 -15.12 -20.47
N ASN A 150 24.11 -14.23 -21.42
CA ASN A 150 23.41 -14.08 -22.69
C ASN A 150 21.94 -13.64 -22.56
N SER A 151 21.65 -12.78 -21.58
CA SER A 151 20.37 -12.07 -21.53
C SER A 151 20.12 -11.34 -22.85
N VAL A 152 18.88 -11.43 -23.35
CA VAL A 152 18.54 -10.89 -24.69
C VAL A 152 18.33 -9.38 -24.69
N ASP A 153 18.10 -8.76 -23.53
CA ASP A 153 17.83 -7.32 -23.43
C ASP A 153 18.74 -6.58 -22.44
N THR A 154 20.04 -6.70 -22.68
CA THR A 154 21.05 -5.99 -21.88
C THR A 154 20.96 -4.47 -22.04
N THR A 155 20.41 -3.98 -23.16
CA THR A 155 20.22 -2.55 -23.40
C THR A 155 19.20 -1.96 -22.42
N THR A 156 18.06 -2.62 -22.22
CA THR A 156 17.05 -2.18 -21.25
C THR A 156 17.60 -2.28 -19.83
N LEU A 157 18.28 -3.36 -19.47
CA LEU A 157 18.92 -3.49 -18.15
C LEU A 157 19.91 -2.34 -17.86
N SER A 158 20.73 -1.94 -18.86
CA SER A 158 21.63 -0.78 -18.70
C SER A 158 20.88 0.54 -18.51
N LYS A 159 19.75 0.72 -19.19
CA LYS A 159 18.90 1.92 -19.01
C LYS A 159 18.26 1.96 -17.62
N TYR A 160 17.93 0.82 -17.03
CA TYR A 160 17.44 0.77 -15.66
C TYR A 160 18.48 1.26 -14.65
N SER A 161 19.75 0.89 -14.82
CA SER A 161 20.82 1.42 -13.98
C SER A 161 20.88 2.95 -14.05
N ILE A 162 20.85 3.52 -15.26
CA ILE A 162 20.88 4.97 -15.46
C ILE A 162 19.64 5.62 -14.82
N LEU A 163 18.45 5.04 -14.98
CA LEU A 163 17.21 5.55 -14.40
C LEU A 163 17.25 5.51 -12.87
N SER A 164 17.82 4.47 -12.27
CA SER A 164 18.02 4.37 -10.82
C SER A 164 18.93 5.51 -10.32
N ASP A 165 20.12 5.65 -10.93
CA ASP A 165 21.09 6.69 -10.58
C ASP A 165 20.49 8.11 -10.68
N GLU A 166 19.67 8.37 -11.72
CA GLU A 166 18.98 9.64 -11.88
C GLU A 166 17.93 9.87 -10.78
N ASN A 167 17.17 8.86 -10.43
CA ASN A 167 16.16 8.96 -9.38
C ASN A 167 16.82 9.20 -8.02
N ASP A 168 17.88 8.48 -7.69
CA ASP A 168 18.61 8.64 -6.43
C ASP A 168 19.29 10.01 -6.32
N SER A 169 19.80 10.54 -7.44
CA SER A 169 20.38 11.87 -7.48
C SER A 169 19.35 12.99 -7.28
N LYS A 170 18.12 12.81 -7.78
CA LYS A 170 17.01 13.77 -7.65
C LYS A 170 16.29 13.68 -6.33
N ASN A 171 16.29 12.52 -5.70
CA ASN A 171 15.57 12.22 -4.46
C ASN A 171 16.50 11.57 -3.42
N PRO A 172 17.57 12.25 -2.99
CA PRO A 172 18.52 11.66 -2.06
C PRO A 172 17.82 11.38 -0.71
N GLU A 173 17.88 10.13 -0.26
CA GLU A 173 17.32 9.74 1.05
C GLU A 173 18.21 10.19 2.21
N LYS A 174 19.51 10.36 1.96
CA LYS A 174 20.46 10.79 2.98
C LYS A 174 20.37 12.28 3.25
N GLY A 175 20.22 12.64 4.53
CA GLY A 175 20.27 14.04 4.98
C GLY A 175 18.95 14.81 4.84
N ILE A 176 17.88 14.20 4.34
CA ILE A 176 16.55 14.83 4.36
C ILE A 176 15.91 14.67 5.75
N PRO A 177 15.03 15.61 6.16
CA PRO A 177 14.29 15.48 7.40
C PRO A 177 13.46 14.20 7.45
N PHE A 178 13.33 13.59 8.64
CA PHE A 178 12.57 12.36 8.87
C PHE A 178 11.18 12.39 8.23
N TYR A 179 10.46 13.51 8.39
CA TYR A 179 9.11 13.63 7.87
C TYR A 179 9.05 13.66 6.33
N ASP A 180 10.03 14.30 5.71
CA ASP A 180 10.12 14.35 4.24
C ASP A 180 10.51 12.98 3.67
N LEU A 181 11.43 12.26 4.35
CA LEU A 181 11.76 10.87 4.03
C LEU A 181 10.51 9.96 4.13
N PHE A 182 9.71 10.15 5.17
CA PHE A 182 8.48 9.38 5.34
C PHE A 182 7.45 9.70 4.24
N LYS A 183 7.31 10.97 3.85
CA LYS A 183 6.47 11.37 2.70
C LYS A 183 6.97 10.79 1.38
N LEU A 184 8.29 10.79 1.15
CA LEU A 184 8.89 10.18 -0.05
C LEU A 184 8.50 8.70 -0.13
N ASN A 185 8.65 7.95 0.96
CA ASN A 185 8.32 6.52 1.04
C ASN A 185 6.82 6.21 0.92
N ASN A 186 5.97 7.21 0.86
CA ASN A 186 4.53 7.09 0.61
C ASN A 186 4.10 7.82 -0.68
N HIS A 187 5.04 8.42 -1.42
CA HIS A 187 4.71 9.12 -2.66
C HIS A 187 4.33 8.11 -3.76
N PRO A 188 3.20 8.30 -4.48
CA PRO A 188 2.72 7.32 -5.46
C PRO A 188 3.76 6.94 -6.52
N GLN A 189 4.51 7.89 -7.07
CA GLN A 189 5.54 7.62 -8.08
C GLN A 189 6.74 6.86 -7.49
N TYR A 190 7.10 7.12 -6.24
CA TYR A 190 8.15 6.37 -5.56
C TYR A 190 7.71 4.93 -5.31
N LEU A 191 6.50 4.71 -4.80
CA LEU A 191 5.93 3.38 -4.61
C LEU A 191 5.84 2.59 -5.92
N GLU A 192 5.40 3.23 -7.01
CA GLU A 192 5.38 2.60 -8.34
C GLU A 192 6.78 2.19 -8.79
N SER A 193 7.80 3.04 -8.57
CA SER A 193 9.19 2.70 -8.89
C SER A 193 9.72 1.51 -8.09
N LEU A 194 9.28 1.32 -6.84
CA LEU A 194 9.70 0.18 -6.02
C LEU A 194 9.24 -1.16 -6.59
N ILE A 195 8.03 -1.27 -7.16
CA ILE A 195 7.59 -2.48 -7.85
C ILE A 195 8.49 -2.73 -9.06
N ASN A 196 8.73 -1.67 -9.84
CA ASN A 196 9.50 -1.75 -11.05
C ASN A 196 10.94 -2.21 -10.78
N PHE A 197 11.65 -1.59 -9.82
CA PHE A 197 13.05 -1.91 -9.52
C PHE A 197 13.24 -3.22 -8.73
N ASN A 198 12.24 -3.65 -7.95
CA ASN A 198 12.37 -4.88 -7.14
C ASN A 198 11.79 -6.13 -7.81
N ALA A 199 10.92 -5.99 -8.81
CA ALA A 199 10.28 -7.11 -9.47
C ALA A 199 10.33 -7.03 -11.01
N ASP A 200 9.78 -5.95 -11.60
CA ASP A 200 9.55 -5.90 -13.05
C ASP A 200 10.86 -5.81 -13.86
N LEU A 201 11.88 -5.18 -13.30
CA LEU A 201 13.24 -5.18 -13.85
C LEU A 201 13.73 -6.60 -14.20
N LEU A 202 13.38 -7.59 -13.38
CA LEU A 202 13.82 -8.98 -13.59
C LEU A 202 13.28 -9.57 -14.90
N LEU A 203 12.13 -9.09 -15.41
CA LEU A 203 11.52 -9.57 -16.66
C LEU A 203 12.46 -9.41 -17.89
N TYR A 204 13.36 -8.46 -17.83
CA TYR A 204 14.34 -8.19 -18.89
C TYR A 204 15.61 -9.06 -18.79
N ASN A 205 15.72 -9.85 -17.72
CA ASN A 205 16.92 -10.66 -17.44
C ASN A 205 16.67 -12.15 -17.74
N SER A 206 16.53 -12.47 -19.02
CA SER A 206 16.30 -13.84 -19.50
C SER A 206 17.06 -14.11 -20.79
N SER A 207 17.52 -15.35 -20.98
CA SER A 207 18.04 -15.82 -22.26
C SER A 207 16.90 -16.14 -23.22
N LYS A 208 17.23 -16.23 -24.52
CA LYS A 208 16.23 -16.45 -25.57
C LYS A 208 15.39 -17.72 -25.30
N ASN A 209 14.08 -17.59 -25.34
CA ASN A 209 13.09 -18.65 -25.09
C ASN A 209 13.09 -19.21 -23.66
N HIS A 210 13.64 -18.50 -22.69
CA HIS A 210 13.62 -18.85 -21.28
C HIS A 210 12.95 -17.74 -20.45
N ALA A 211 12.56 -18.06 -19.21
CA ALA A 211 11.79 -17.17 -18.32
C ALA A 211 12.49 -16.92 -16.97
N GLN A 212 13.83 -17.05 -16.92
CA GLN A 212 14.57 -17.02 -15.64
C GLN A 212 14.23 -15.78 -14.79
N GLY A 213 14.20 -14.59 -15.40
CA GLY A 213 13.85 -13.37 -14.69
C GLY A 213 12.37 -13.30 -14.29
N ALA A 214 11.49 -13.78 -15.17
CA ALA A 214 10.05 -13.85 -14.85
C ALA A 214 9.78 -14.85 -13.71
N ASP A 215 10.50 -15.96 -13.64
CA ASP A 215 10.39 -16.94 -12.55
C ASP A 215 10.77 -16.32 -11.20
N GLU A 216 11.82 -15.47 -11.16
CA GLU A 216 12.21 -14.78 -9.93
C GLU A 216 11.25 -13.64 -9.60
N ALA A 217 10.84 -12.82 -10.57
CA ALA A 217 9.80 -11.80 -10.39
C ALA A 217 8.50 -12.42 -9.85
N GLY A 218 8.09 -13.56 -10.43
CA GLY A 218 6.90 -14.30 -10.04
C GLY A 218 6.89 -14.70 -8.56
N LYS A 219 8.02 -15.08 -7.98
CA LYS A 219 8.15 -15.38 -6.54
C LYS A 219 7.88 -14.14 -5.70
N PHE A 220 8.38 -12.98 -6.10
CA PHE A 220 8.13 -11.75 -5.35
C PHE A 220 6.66 -11.30 -5.44
N TYR A 221 6.05 -11.40 -6.63
CA TYR A 221 4.62 -11.21 -6.78
C TYR A 221 3.83 -12.21 -5.93
N HIS A 222 4.23 -13.49 -5.93
CA HIS A 222 3.58 -14.54 -5.13
C HIS A 222 3.65 -14.24 -3.63
N ARG A 223 4.82 -13.80 -3.11
CA ARG A 223 4.95 -13.34 -1.71
C ARG A 223 3.87 -12.31 -1.37
N ASN A 224 3.74 -11.26 -2.20
CA ASN A 224 2.76 -10.19 -1.98
C ASN A 224 1.30 -10.68 -2.11
N LEU A 225 1.01 -11.62 -3.01
CA LEU A 225 -0.32 -12.23 -3.12
C LEU A 225 -0.66 -13.07 -1.87
N VAL A 226 0.30 -13.81 -1.32
CA VAL A 226 0.10 -14.56 -0.06
C VAL A 226 -0.12 -13.60 1.10
N MET A 227 0.66 -12.51 1.20
CA MET A 227 0.46 -11.46 2.20
C MET A 227 -0.96 -10.87 2.10
N PHE A 228 -1.43 -10.58 0.89
CA PHE A 228 -2.80 -10.08 0.68
C PHE A 228 -3.87 -11.13 1.01
N SER A 229 -3.59 -12.40 0.76
CA SER A 229 -4.45 -13.51 1.22
C SER A 229 -4.52 -13.57 2.74
N ASN A 230 -3.39 -13.41 3.44
CA ASN A 230 -3.33 -13.36 4.90
C ASN A 230 -4.16 -12.19 5.45
N LEU A 231 -4.09 -11.00 4.84
CA LEU A 231 -4.96 -9.87 5.19
C LEU A 231 -6.44 -10.26 5.11
N ASN A 232 -6.84 -11.02 4.09
CA ASN A 232 -8.23 -11.44 3.91
C ASN A 232 -8.70 -12.50 4.90
N GLN A 233 -7.79 -13.18 5.62
CA GLN A 233 -8.10 -14.16 6.67
C GLN A 233 -8.30 -13.51 8.04
N ILE A 234 -7.94 -12.24 8.21
CA ILE A 234 -8.17 -11.52 9.47
C ILE A 234 -9.69 -11.34 9.68
N PRO A 235 -10.22 -11.71 10.87
CA PRO A 235 -11.62 -11.44 11.20
C PRO A 235 -11.87 -9.92 11.26
N MET A 236 -12.71 -9.43 10.36
CA MET A 236 -13.08 -8.02 10.28
C MET A 236 -14.54 -7.84 9.85
N THR A 237 -15.11 -6.71 10.20
CA THR A 237 -16.48 -6.30 9.89
C THR A 237 -16.48 -5.00 9.07
N LYS A 238 -17.63 -4.59 8.55
CA LYS A 238 -17.79 -3.31 7.85
C LYS A 238 -17.51 -2.07 8.73
N ASP A 239 -17.52 -2.24 10.05
CA ASP A 239 -17.31 -1.15 11.01
C ASP A 239 -15.81 -1.02 11.38
N ASP A 240 -14.96 -1.92 10.87
CA ASP A 240 -13.53 -1.86 11.10
C ASP A 240 -12.83 -0.86 10.18
N ARG A 241 -11.70 -0.38 10.64
CA ARG A 241 -10.78 0.53 9.94
C ARG A 241 -9.37 -0.03 10.06
N ILE A 242 -8.75 -0.35 8.94
CA ILE A 242 -7.50 -1.11 8.91
C ILE A 242 -6.33 -0.15 8.69
N PHE A 243 -5.40 -0.11 9.62
CA PHE A 243 -4.11 0.55 9.43
C PHE A 243 -3.06 -0.50 9.11
N ILE A 244 -2.42 -0.38 7.95
CA ILE A 244 -1.35 -1.28 7.50
C ILE A 244 -0.04 -0.50 7.53
N LEU A 245 1.01 -1.09 8.13
CA LEU A 245 2.37 -0.58 8.13
C LEU A 245 3.34 -1.67 7.68
N MET A 246 4.03 -1.42 6.57
CA MET A 246 4.98 -2.37 5.96
C MET A 246 6.09 -1.62 5.25
N GLY A 247 7.16 -2.30 4.88
CA GLY A 247 8.20 -1.76 3.99
C GLY A 247 7.61 -1.24 2.67
N GLY A 248 8.26 -0.22 2.11
CA GLY A 248 7.75 0.53 0.95
C GLY A 248 7.35 -0.35 -0.24
N THR A 249 8.13 -1.39 -0.56
CA THR A 249 7.83 -2.26 -1.72
C THR A 249 6.55 -3.06 -1.52
N HIS A 250 6.32 -3.62 -0.32
CA HIS A 250 5.06 -4.32 -0.02
C HIS A 250 3.87 -3.36 0.00
N THR A 251 4.08 -2.15 0.53
CA THR A 251 3.09 -1.07 0.49
C THR A 251 2.69 -0.74 -0.96
N ALA A 252 3.63 -0.70 -1.88
CA ALA A 252 3.37 -0.44 -3.30
C ALA A 252 2.46 -1.52 -3.92
N PHE A 253 2.76 -2.81 -3.73
CA PHE A 253 1.89 -3.91 -4.18
C PHE A 253 0.50 -3.82 -3.57
N PHE A 254 0.41 -3.51 -2.28
CA PHE A 254 -0.86 -3.38 -1.58
C PHE A 254 -1.68 -2.18 -2.07
N MET A 255 -1.04 -1.07 -2.47
CA MET A 255 -1.75 0.04 -3.14
C MET A 255 -2.53 -0.48 -4.35
N ASP A 256 -1.88 -1.29 -5.19
CA ASP A 256 -2.50 -1.86 -6.38
C ASP A 256 -3.59 -2.88 -6.07
N PHE A 257 -3.36 -3.77 -5.12
CA PHE A 257 -4.35 -4.78 -4.73
C PHE A 257 -5.57 -4.15 -4.08
N LEU A 258 -5.38 -3.24 -3.13
CA LEU A 258 -6.45 -2.53 -2.42
C LEU A 258 -7.27 -1.66 -3.37
N LYS A 259 -6.63 -0.98 -4.33
CA LYS A 259 -7.32 -0.17 -5.35
C LYS A 259 -8.31 -1.01 -6.17
N ARG A 260 -7.93 -2.23 -6.56
CA ARG A 260 -8.77 -3.14 -7.34
C ARG A 260 -9.75 -3.96 -6.50
N SER A 261 -9.43 -4.25 -5.24
CA SER A 261 -10.27 -5.08 -4.36
C SER A 261 -11.64 -4.43 -4.11
N PRO A 262 -12.75 -5.12 -4.32
CA PRO A 262 -14.06 -4.57 -3.99
C PRO A 262 -14.34 -4.53 -2.48
N LYS A 263 -13.64 -5.34 -1.67
CA LYS A 263 -13.82 -5.46 -0.20
C LYS A 263 -13.27 -4.26 0.55
N PHE A 264 -12.24 -3.59 0.01
CA PHE A 264 -11.51 -2.53 0.72
C PHE A 264 -11.65 -1.17 0.03
N GLN A 265 -11.79 -0.13 0.84
CA GLN A 265 -11.72 1.26 0.40
C GLN A 265 -10.35 1.83 0.81
N LEU A 266 -9.47 2.02 -0.17
CA LEU A 266 -8.15 2.61 0.08
C LEU A 266 -8.28 4.10 0.37
N GLU A 267 -7.73 4.53 1.50
CA GLU A 267 -7.63 5.93 1.88
C GLU A 267 -6.35 6.56 1.33
N ASN A 268 -6.41 7.86 1.05
CA ASN A 268 -5.22 8.59 0.62
C ASN A 268 -4.37 8.94 1.86
N THR A 269 -3.15 8.37 1.93
CA THR A 269 -2.20 8.56 3.03
C THR A 269 -1.86 10.05 3.25
N PHE A 270 -1.81 10.85 2.18
CA PHE A 270 -1.52 12.29 2.27
C PHE A 270 -2.64 13.13 2.91
N ASN A 271 -3.84 12.59 3.09
CA ASN A 271 -4.87 13.24 3.91
C ASN A 271 -4.45 13.31 5.39
N TYR A 272 -3.54 12.44 5.82
CA TYR A 272 -3.04 12.31 7.19
C TYR A 272 -1.60 12.82 7.34
N LEU A 273 -0.81 12.91 6.28
CA LEU A 273 0.56 13.44 6.26
C LEU A 273 0.55 14.96 5.94
N LYS A 274 0.05 15.74 6.87
CA LYS A 274 -0.11 17.20 6.70
C LYS A 274 1.18 17.96 6.98
#